data_040d9e51a0a90e8d8ab055053264bb03
#
_entry.id   040d9e51a0a90e8d8ab055053264bb03
#
_cell.length_a   1.000
_cell.length_b   1.000
_cell.length_c   1.000
_cell.angle_alpha   90.00
_cell.angle_beta   90.00
_cell.angle_gamma   90.00
#
_symmetry.space_group_name_H-M   'P 1'
#
loop_
_entity.id
_entity.type
_entity.pdbx_description
1 polymer ?
#
loop_
_entity_poly.entity_id
_entity_poly.type
_entity_poly.pdbx_seq_one_letter_code
_entity_poly.pdbx_strand_id
1 'polypeptide(L)'
;MLGPAPDTQRLFCYLQFVSARLPEWIREKRINLAELHDIKTLLRAKSLHSVCESLACPNRSECFSRGTATFMILGDICTRSCGFCNVTTGRPYAPPSIDEPNAVAEAARRMGLRHVVVTSVTRDDLADGGARQFASTIRALRAAVPRAAVEVLTPDFRGNRDAIRIVVEARPDYYNHNVETVPRLYDFVRPGSRFNRSLMVLREAKRLDPQIVTKSGFMLGLGERREEVIEVMQRLLESECEILTIGQYLQPKREKLDVVEYVRPSVFDDYREIGEQLGFRAVFSGPFVRSSYMADAVS
;
A
#
# COMPACT_ATOMS: atom_id res chain seq x y z
N MET A 1 45.28 11.49 -17.52
CA MET A 1 44.92 12.25 -16.30
C MET A 1 43.58 11.69 -15.82
N LEU A 2 43.64 10.87 -14.80
CA LEU A 2 42.45 10.26 -14.16
C LEU A 2 41.93 11.26 -13.12
N GLY A 3 40.68 11.65 -13.21
CA GLY A 3 40.01 12.51 -12.25
C GLY A 3 39.84 11.85 -10.88
N PRO A 4 39.67 12.61 -9.78
CA PRO A 4 39.64 12.04 -8.43
C PRO A 4 38.40 11.16 -8.22
N ALA A 5 38.62 10.03 -7.54
CA ALA A 5 37.58 9.10 -7.09
C ALA A 5 36.61 9.81 -6.13
N PRO A 6 35.31 9.44 -6.10
CA PRO A 6 34.37 10.02 -5.18
C PRO A 6 34.72 9.66 -3.74
N ASP A 7 34.64 10.68 -2.88
CA ASP A 7 34.97 10.64 -1.47
C ASP A 7 34.05 9.70 -0.68
N THR A 8 34.49 8.45 -0.53
CA THR A 8 33.83 7.37 0.25
C THR A 8 33.86 7.64 1.75
N GLN A 9 34.59 8.63 2.24
CA GLN A 9 34.68 8.94 3.68
C GLN A 9 33.50 9.76 4.21
N ARG A 10 32.74 10.46 3.36
CA ARG A 10 31.54 11.18 3.79
C ARG A 10 30.31 10.29 3.99
N LEU A 11 30.29 9.08 3.44
CA LEU A 11 29.20 8.10 3.65
C LEU A 11 29.30 7.37 5.00
N PHE A 12 30.48 7.32 5.60
CA PHE A 12 30.72 6.57 6.85
C PHE A 12 30.33 7.32 8.13
N CYS A 13 30.10 8.61 8.08
CA CYS A 13 29.77 9.43 9.26
C CYS A 13 28.29 9.40 9.66
N TYR A 14 27.40 8.79 8.86
CA TYR A 14 25.95 8.64 9.15
C TYR A 14 25.57 7.27 9.70
N LEU A 15 26.51 6.33 9.83
CA LEU A 15 26.23 4.93 10.24
C LEU A 15 26.43 4.65 11.74
N GLN A 16 26.46 5.66 12.57
CA GLN A 16 26.66 5.48 14.02
C GLN A 16 25.43 5.86 14.85
N PHE A 17 24.23 5.55 14.45
CA PHE A 17 23.09 5.56 15.38
C PHE A 17 21.94 4.77 14.78
N VAL A 18 21.70 3.56 15.26
CA VAL A 18 20.36 3.02 15.54
C VAL A 18 20.47 1.60 16.10
N SER A 19 20.87 1.51 17.38
CA SER A 19 20.25 0.57 18.32
C SER A 19 19.30 1.39 19.22
N ALA A 20 18.52 2.27 18.63
CA ALA A 20 17.59 3.10 19.38
C ALA A 20 16.36 2.27 19.74
N ARG A 21 16.04 2.17 21.04
CA ARG A 21 14.73 1.71 21.52
C ARG A 21 13.66 2.48 20.72
N LEU A 22 12.65 1.76 20.21
CA LEU A 22 11.51 2.38 19.54
C LEU A 22 11.00 3.59 20.34
N PRO A 23 10.76 4.74 19.72
CA PRO A 23 10.21 5.91 20.39
C PRO A 23 8.90 5.58 21.13
N GLU A 24 8.59 6.35 22.16
CA GLU A 24 7.40 6.14 22.99
C GLU A 24 6.13 6.08 22.16
N TRP A 25 5.94 7.04 21.27
CA TRP A 25 4.76 7.11 20.36
C TRP A 25 4.62 5.93 19.41
N ILE A 26 5.68 5.13 19.17
CA ILE A 26 5.59 3.88 18.41
C ILE A 26 5.24 2.70 19.32
N ARG A 27 5.65 2.71 20.61
CA ARG A 27 5.39 1.62 21.57
C ARG A 27 3.98 1.60 22.14
N GLU A 28 3.28 2.73 22.13
CA GLU A 28 1.99 2.89 22.79
C GLU A 28 0.82 2.19 22.07
N LYS A 29 0.97 1.87 20.79
CA LYS A 29 -0.10 1.21 20.01
C LYS A 29 -0.30 -0.23 20.50
N ARG A 30 -1.42 -0.47 21.20
CA ARG A 30 -1.83 -1.80 21.69
C ARG A 30 -2.72 -2.49 20.65
N ILE A 31 -2.60 -3.82 20.55
CA ILE A 31 -3.40 -4.67 19.67
C ILE A 31 -4.25 -5.58 20.54
N ASN A 32 -5.56 -5.61 20.30
CA ASN A 32 -6.45 -6.60 20.92
C ASN A 32 -6.34 -7.94 20.18
N LEU A 33 -5.69 -8.92 20.80
CA LEU A 33 -5.45 -10.23 20.18
C LEU A 33 -6.67 -11.12 20.17
N ALA A 34 -7.64 -10.93 21.09
CA ALA A 34 -8.83 -11.77 21.18
C ALA A 34 -9.74 -11.62 19.95
N GLU A 35 -9.96 -10.38 19.49
CA GLU A 35 -10.79 -10.09 18.31
C GLU A 35 -10.20 -10.62 16.99
N LEU A 36 -8.91 -10.96 16.99
CA LEU A 36 -8.21 -11.42 15.79
C LEU A 36 -8.30 -12.94 15.57
N HIS A 37 -8.67 -13.70 16.60
CA HIS A 37 -8.61 -15.18 16.53
C HIS A 37 -9.60 -15.73 15.49
N ASP A 38 -10.86 -15.30 15.54
CA ASP A 38 -11.93 -15.79 14.67
C ASP A 38 -11.68 -15.40 13.20
N ILE A 39 -11.18 -14.18 12.99
CA ILE A 39 -10.83 -13.69 11.65
C ILE A 39 -9.69 -14.51 11.05
N LYS A 40 -8.65 -14.79 11.84
CA LYS A 40 -7.52 -15.63 11.41
C LYS A 40 -7.98 -17.05 11.06
N THR A 41 -8.84 -17.63 11.88
CA THR A 41 -9.39 -18.96 11.64
C THR A 41 -10.19 -19.00 10.34
N LEU A 42 -11.03 -17.99 10.09
CA LEU A 42 -11.80 -17.87 8.86
C LEU A 42 -10.89 -17.74 7.62
N LEU A 43 -9.87 -16.88 7.67
CA LEU A 43 -8.95 -16.66 6.54
C LEU A 43 -8.16 -17.93 6.22
N ARG A 44 -7.64 -18.61 7.25
CA ARG A 44 -6.88 -19.88 7.09
C ARG A 44 -7.74 -21.01 6.53
N ALA A 45 -8.98 -21.15 7.03
CA ALA A 45 -9.91 -22.16 6.53
C ALA A 45 -10.25 -22.01 5.05
N LYS A 46 -10.05 -20.79 4.48
CA LYS A 46 -10.31 -20.49 3.07
C LYS A 46 -9.02 -20.27 2.26
N SER A 47 -7.84 -20.57 2.83
CA SER A 47 -6.54 -20.32 2.21
C SER A 47 -6.39 -18.89 1.70
N LEU A 48 -6.97 -17.92 2.41
CA LEU A 48 -6.89 -16.50 2.09
C LEU A 48 -5.75 -15.82 2.84
N HIS A 49 -5.13 -14.86 2.17
CA HIS A 49 -4.09 -14.03 2.73
C HIS A 49 -4.64 -12.62 3.04
N SER A 50 -4.22 -12.07 4.17
CA SER A 50 -4.55 -10.70 4.57
C SER A 50 -3.26 -9.92 4.80
N VAL A 51 -3.17 -8.73 4.23
CA VAL A 51 -2.07 -7.79 4.51
C VAL A 51 -2.00 -7.46 5.99
N CYS A 52 -3.15 -7.37 6.65
CA CYS A 52 -3.25 -7.11 8.08
C CYS A 52 -2.54 -8.18 8.94
N GLU A 53 -2.54 -9.44 8.49
CA GLU A 53 -1.86 -10.55 9.16
C GLU A 53 -0.40 -10.66 8.70
N SER A 54 -0.15 -10.70 7.39
CA SER A 54 1.17 -10.91 6.80
C SER A 54 2.18 -9.81 7.18
N LEU A 55 1.72 -8.57 7.37
CA LEU A 55 2.56 -7.43 7.76
C LEU A 55 2.47 -7.10 9.25
N ALA A 56 1.81 -7.93 10.07
CA ALA A 56 1.58 -7.66 11.50
C ALA A 56 1.10 -6.23 11.77
N CYS A 57 0.14 -5.74 10.95
CA CYS A 57 -0.31 -4.36 10.96
C CYS A 57 -0.81 -3.95 12.36
N PRO A 58 -0.34 -2.82 12.92
CA PRO A 58 -0.75 -2.37 14.25
C PRO A 58 -2.20 -1.89 14.32
N ASN A 59 -2.85 -1.62 13.18
CA ASN A 59 -4.21 -1.10 13.11
C ASN A 59 -5.27 -2.20 12.92
N ARG A 60 -4.89 -3.47 12.82
CA ARG A 60 -5.80 -4.55 12.41
C ARG A 60 -7.05 -4.69 13.28
N SER A 61 -6.94 -4.61 14.62
CA SER A 61 -8.11 -4.69 15.50
C SER A 61 -9.05 -3.49 15.30
N GLU A 62 -8.52 -2.30 15.19
CA GLU A 62 -9.29 -1.08 14.92
C GLU A 62 -9.99 -1.15 13.54
N CYS A 63 -9.27 -1.53 12.47
CA CYS A 63 -9.87 -1.66 11.13
C CYS A 63 -10.99 -2.71 11.11
N PHE A 64 -10.77 -3.86 11.72
CA PHE A 64 -11.79 -4.93 11.74
C PHE A 64 -13.04 -4.52 12.52
N SER A 65 -12.89 -3.87 13.69
CA SER A 65 -14.04 -3.36 14.46
C SER A 65 -14.84 -2.30 13.70
N ARG A 66 -14.19 -1.57 12.79
CA ARG A 66 -14.83 -0.60 11.89
C ARG A 66 -15.43 -1.23 10.62
N GLY A 67 -15.33 -2.55 10.45
CA GLY A 67 -15.81 -3.26 9.27
C GLY A 67 -14.97 -3.06 8.03
N THR A 68 -13.65 -2.82 8.20
CA THR A 68 -12.67 -2.68 7.11
C THR A 68 -11.66 -3.82 7.16
N ALA A 69 -11.37 -4.46 6.02
CA ALA A 69 -10.31 -5.45 5.89
C ALA A 69 -9.59 -5.33 4.55
N THR A 70 -8.30 -5.74 4.55
CA THR A 70 -7.48 -5.77 3.33
C THR A 70 -7.11 -7.22 2.99
N PHE A 71 -7.66 -7.73 1.91
CA PHE A 71 -7.32 -9.04 1.36
C PHE A 71 -6.16 -8.91 0.37
N MET A 72 -5.25 -9.89 0.40
CA MET A 72 -4.16 -10.01 -0.55
C MET A 72 -4.44 -11.21 -1.46
N ILE A 73 -4.69 -10.94 -2.73
CA ILE A 73 -4.98 -11.95 -3.77
C ILE A 73 -3.72 -12.32 -4.56
N LEU A 74 -3.85 -13.33 -5.43
CA LEU A 74 -2.78 -13.86 -6.30
C LEU A 74 -1.69 -14.63 -5.56
N GLY A 75 -1.99 -15.10 -4.33
CA GLY A 75 -1.08 -15.86 -3.49
C GLY A 75 -0.20 -15.00 -2.58
N ASP A 76 0.92 -15.57 -2.13
CA ASP A 76 1.82 -15.00 -1.12
C ASP A 76 3.27 -14.84 -1.60
N ILE A 77 3.56 -15.15 -2.87
CA ILE A 77 4.87 -15.01 -3.48
C ILE A 77 4.85 -13.86 -4.51
N CYS A 78 5.68 -12.84 -4.28
CA CYS A 78 5.78 -11.66 -5.12
C CYS A 78 6.96 -11.77 -6.09
N THR A 79 6.78 -11.39 -7.34
CA THR A 79 7.86 -11.35 -8.35
C THR A 79 8.82 -10.17 -8.16
N ARG A 80 8.55 -9.25 -7.23
CA ARG A 80 9.39 -8.08 -6.91
C ARG A 80 9.94 -8.13 -5.50
N SER A 81 11.11 -7.49 -5.30
CA SER A 81 11.89 -7.50 -4.06
C SER A 81 11.95 -6.13 -3.40
N CYS A 82 10.81 -5.47 -3.19
CA CYS A 82 10.77 -4.17 -2.51
C CYS A 82 11.43 -4.25 -1.13
N GLY A 83 12.35 -3.33 -0.84
CA GLY A 83 13.17 -3.34 0.36
C GLY A 83 12.38 -3.15 1.65
N PHE A 84 11.21 -2.52 1.60
CA PHE A 84 10.33 -2.28 2.73
C PHE A 84 9.31 -3.40 2.99
N CYS A 85 9.09 -4.31 2.03
CA CYS A 85 7.96 -5.24 2.04
C CYS A 85 8.32 -6.58 2.70
N ASN A 86 7.42 -7.11 3.53
CA ASN A 86 7.58 -8.39 4.22
C ASN A 86 7.11 -9.61 3.41
N VAL A 87 6.53 -9.40 2.23
CA VAL A 87 6.06 -10.49 1.36
C VAL A 87 7.26 -11.28 0.83
N THR A 88 7.10 -12.60 0.72
CA THR A 88 8.13 -13.49 0.17
C THR A 88 8.38 -13.17 -1.29
N THR A 89 9.64 -12.94 -1.64
CA THR A 89 10.06 -12.71 -3.04
C THR A 89 10.39 -14.04 -3.70
N GLY A 90 9.92 -14.24 -4.93
CA GLY A 90 10.22 -15.46 -5.68
C GLY A 90 9.41 -15.58 -6.96
N ARG A 91 9.49 -16.74 -7.58
CA ARG A 91 8.67 -17.11 -8.72
C ARG A 91 7.47 -17.92 -8.23
N PRO A 92 6.23 -17.45 -8.42
CA PRO A 92 5.04 -18.22 -8.07
C PRO A 92 4.99 -19.55 -8.82
N TYR A 93 4.61 -20.62 -8.12
CA TYR A 93 4.60 -21.98 -8.69
C TYR A 93 3.29 -22.33 -9.39
N ALA A 94 2.20 -21.61 -9.07
CA ALA A 94 0.87 -21.91 -9.54
C ALA A 94 0.21 -20.70 -10.24
N PRO A 95 -0.70 -20.95 -11.19
CA PRO A 95 -1.58 -19.91 -11.70
C PRO A 95 -2.48 -19.36 -10.57
N PRO A 96 -3.11 -18.18 -10.77
CA PRO A 96 -4.10 -17.66 -9.84
C PRO A 96 -5.25 -18.68 -9.63
N SER A 97 -5.69 -18.85 -8.38
CA SER A 97 -6.83 -19.72 -8.08
C SER A 97 -8.12 -19.13 -8.64
N ILE A 98 -8.88 -19.94 -9.37
CA ILE A 98 -10.18 -19.55 -9.91
C ILE A 98 -11.23 -19.31 -8.82
N ASP A 99 -11.08 -19.96 -7.66
CA ASP A 99 -12.00 -19.88 -6.53
C ASP A 99 -11.70 -18.71 -5.58
N GLU A 100 -10.51 -18.10 -5.67
CA GLU A 100 -10.08 -17.02 -4.77
C GLU A 100 -11.05 -15.83 -4.75
N PRO A 101 -11.61 -15.33 -5.87
CA PRO A 101 -12.58 -14.24 -5.86
C PRO A 101 -13.83 -14.56 -5.01
N ASN A 102 -14.38 -15.77 -5.14
CA ASN A 102 -15.54 -16.20 -4.37
C ASN A 102 -15.20 -16.40 -2.89
N ALA A 103 -14.01 -16.93 -2.59
CA ALA A 103 -13.54 -17.09 -1.22
C ALA A 103 -13.37 -15.73 -0.51
N VAL A 104 -12.82 -14.71 -1.18
CA VAL A 104 -12.73 -13.35 -0.67
C VAL A 104 -14.12 -12.75 -0.42
N ALA A 105 -15.03 -12.88 -1.39
CA ALA A 105 -16.39 -12.36 -1.28
C ALA A 105 -17.17 -13.00 -0.12
N GLU A 106 -17.05 -14.32 0.07
CA GLU A 106 -17.67 -15.00 1.19
C GLU A 106 -17.06 -14.62 2.55
N ALA A 107 -15.73 -14.42 2.61
CA ALA A 107 -15.08 -13.93 3.81
C ALA A 107 -15.56 -12.52 4.17
N ALA A 108 -15.63 -11.61 3.19
CA ALA A 108 -16.14 -10.25 3.38
C ALA A 108 -17.60 -10.25 3.90
N ARG A 109 -18.45 -11.12 3.34
CA ARG A 109 -19.84 -11.29 3.78
C ARG A 109 -19.93 -11.78 5.23
N ARG A 110 -19.16 -12.82 5.59
CA ARG A 110 -19.15 -13.38 6.96
C ARG A 110 -18.63 -12.39 7.99
N MET A 111 -17.65 -11.55 7.61
CA MET A 111 -17.10 -10.51 8.48
C MET A 111 -17.99 -9.26 8.57
N GLY A 112 -19.08 -9.18 7.78
CA GLY A 112 -19.97 -8.02 7.75
C GLY A 112 -19.26 -6.74 7.32
N LEU A 113 -18.32 -6.84 6.37
CA LEU A 113 -17.50 -5.72 5.99
C LEU A 113 -18.31 -4.63 5.27
N ARG A 114 -17.99 -3.38 5.58
CA ARG A 114 -18.53 -2.18 4.94
C ARG A 114 -17.56 -1.54 3.96
N HIS A 115 -16.26 -1.79 4.13
CA HIS A 115 -15.21 -1.37 3.21
C HIS A 115 -14.22 -2.52 3.01
N VAL A 116 -14.08 -2.96 1.77
CA VAL A 116 -13.21 -4.08 1.41
C VAL A 116 -12.08 -3.57 0.55
N VAL A 117 -10.84 -3.70 1.04
CA VAL A 117 -9.64 -3.39 0.26
C VAL A 117 -9.09 -4.67 -0.34
N VAL A 118 -8.89 -4.68 -1.65
CA VAL A 118 -8.27 -5.78 -2.39
C VAL A 118 -6.91 -5.33 -2.89
N THR A 119 -5.87 -5.99 -2.43
CA THR A 119 -4.51 -5.81 -2.95
C THR A 119 -3.94 -7.14 -3.42
N SER A 120 -2.74 -7.14 -3.97
CA SER A 120 -2.09 -8.36 -4.44
C SER A 120 -0.59 -8.36 -4.23
N VAL A 121 0.02 -9.52 -4.31
CA VAL A 121 1.43 -9.64 -4.69
C VAL A 121 1.60 -9.19 -6.15
N THR A 122 2.79 -8.71 -6.53
CA THR A 122 3.06 -8.45 -7.94
C THR A 122 3.30 -9.77 -8.68
N ARG A 123 2.66 -9.91 -9.82
CA ARG A 123 2.70 -11.08 -10.70
C ARG A 123 3.16 -10.65 -12.10
N ASP A 124 4.42 -10.17 -12.19
CA ASP A 124 5.05 -9.79 -13.47
C ASP A 124 5.24 -10.98 -14.43
N ASP A 125 5.00 -12.19 -13.94
CA ASP A 125 4.96 -13.46 -14.70
C ASP A 125 3.67 -13.67 -15.48
N LEU A 126 2.58 -12.96 -15.12
CA LEU A 126 1.31 -13.00 -15.83
C LEU A 126 1.23 -11.89 -16.89
N ALA A 127 0.66 -12.19 -18.04
CA ALA A 127 0.56 -11.26 -19.17
C ALA A 127 -0.22 -9.97 -18.82
N ASP A 128 -1.23 -10.08 -17.94
CA ASP A 128 -2.06 -8.97 -17.45
C ASP A 128 -1.67 -8.51 -16.03
N GLY A 129 -0.57 -9.05 -15.47
CA GLY A 129 -0.14 -8.73 -14.12
C GLY A 129 -1.16 -9.10 -13.03
N GLY A 130 -2.17 -9.92 -13.35
CA GLY A 130 -3.26 -10.31 -12.45
C GLY A 130 -4.51 -9.42 -12.50
N ALA A 131 -4.62 -8.53 -13.48
CA ALA A 131 -5.74 -7.58 -13.60
C ALA A 131 -7.11 -8.29 -13.68
N ARG A 132 -7.21 -9.42 -14.40
CA ARG A 132 -8.45 -10.21 -14.46
C ARG A 132 -8.86 -10.78 -13.12
N GLN A 133 -7.91 -11.16 -12.26
CA GLN A 133 -8.20 -11.63 -10.91
C GLN A 133 -8.77 -10.49 -10.04
N PHE A 134 -8.21 -9.28 -10.11
CA PHE A 134 -8.81 -8.10 -9.49
C PHE A 134 -10.25 -7.89 -9.97
N ALA A 135 -10.48 -7.87 -11.28
CA ALA A 135 -11.81 -7.67 -11.84
C ALA A 135 -12.82 -8.75 -11.39
N SER A 136 -12.39 -10.02 -11.34
CA SER A 136 -13.25 -11.12 -10.85
C SER A 136 -13.56 -10.96 -9.37
N THR A 137 -12.58 -10.55 -8.55
CA THR A 137 -12.77 -10.31 -7.11
C THR A 137 -13.73 -9.15 -6.85
N ILE A 138 -13.60 -8.04 -7.59
CA ILE A 138 -14.52 -6.89 -7.49
C ILE A 138 -15.96 -7.34 -7.81
N ARG A 139 -16.18 -8.08 -8.90
CA ARG A 139 -17.51 -8.57 -9.28
C ARG A 139 -18.11 -9.51 -8.24
N ALA A 140 -17.31 -10.42 -7.69
CA ALA A 140 -17.73 -11.33 -6.62
C ALA A 140 -18.11 -10.57 -5.33
N LEU A 141 -17.35 -9.54 -4.96
CA LEU A 141 -17.65 -8.66 -3.83
C LEU A 141 -18.94 -7.87 -4.06
N ARG A 142 -19.15 -7.30 -5.25
CA ARG A 142 -20.40 -6.58 -5.59
C ARG A 142 -21.62 -7.47 -5.47
N ALA A 143 -21.50 -8.75 -5.84
CA ALA A 143 -22.60 -9.72 -5.71
C ALA A 143 -22.86 -10.11 -4.25
N ALA A 144 -21.82 -10.34 -3.45
CA ALA A 144 -21.94 -10.87 -2.09
C ALA A 144 -22.18 -9.81 -1.01
N VAL A 145 -21.63 -8.60 -1.19
CA VAL A 145 -21.72 -7.46 -0.25
C VAL A 145 -22.01 -6.14 -0.99
N PRO A 146 -23.18 -6.00 -1.62
CA PRO A 146 -23.49 -4.91 -2.56
C PRO A 146 -23.45 -3.51 -1.95
N ARG A 147 -23.51 -3.41 -0.60
CA ARG A 147 -23.43 -2.11 0.12
C ARG A 147 -22.02 -1.75 0.57
N ALA A 148 -21.06 -2.67 0.45
CA ALA A 148 -19.69 -2.40 0.84
C ALA A 148 -18.98 -1.58 -0.24
N ALA A 149 -18.20 -0.61 0.18
CA ALA A 149 -17.25 0.06 -0.69
C ALA A 149 -16.12 -0.91 -1.06
N VAL A 150 -15.70 -0.91 -2.31
CA VAL A 150 -14.62 -1.75 -2.82
C VAL A 150 -13.45 -0.87 -3.25
N GLU A 151 -12.34 -0.96 -2.53
CA GLU A 151 -11.08 -0.32 -2.86
C GLU A 151 -10.11 -1.35 -3.46
N VAL A 152 -9.40 -0.97 -4.52
CA VAL A 152 -8.28 -1.77 -5.02
C VAL A 152 -6.97 -1.05 -4.77
N LEU A 153 -5.96 -1.78 -4.28
CA LEU A 153 -4.56 -1.31 -4.21
C LEU A 153 -3.75 -2.16 -5.19
N THR A 154 -3.55 -1.62 -6.39
CA THR A 154 -2.96 -2.36 -7.51
C THR A 154 -1.44 -2.24 -7.58
N PRO A 155 -0.74 -3.23 -8.18
CA PRO A 155 0.61 -3.02 -8.69
C PRO A 155 0.58 -2.04 -9.88
N ASP A 156 1.78 -1.65 -10.37
CA ASP A 156 1.88 -0.77 -11.55
C ASP A 156 1.65 -1.50 -12.90
N PHE A 157 1.34 -2.79 -12.87
CA PHE A 157 1.16 -3.66 -14.05
C PHE A 157 2.24 -3.47 -15.13
N ARG A 158 3.47 -3.08 -14.74
CA ARG A 158 4.57 -2.70 -15.66
C ARG A 158 4.19 -1.61 -16.66
N GLY A 159 3.14 -0.84 -16.38
CA GLY A 159 2.61 0.20 -17.25
C GLY A 159 1.63 -0.29 -18.31
N ASN A 160 1.13 -1.51 -18.19
CA ASN A 160 0.12 -2.07 -19.11
C ASN A 160 -1.25 -1.37 -18.89
N ARG A 161 -1.63 -0.49 -19.83
CA ARG A 161 -2.88 0.28 -19.77
C ARG A 161 -4.11 -0.61 -19.92
N ASP A 162 -4.02 -1.71 -20.67
CA ASP A 162 -5.13 -2.65 -20.80
C ASP A 162 -5.41 -3.36 -19.47
N ALA A 163 -4.37 -3.67 -18.68
CA ALA A 163 -4.53 -4.21 -17.34
C ALA A 163 -5.23 -3.20 -16.41
N ILE A 164 -4.85 -1.92 -16.45
CA ILE A 164 -5.51 -0.87 -15.68
C ILE A 164 -6.99 -0.77 -16.09
N ARG A 165 -7.28 -0.76 -17.40
CA ARG A 165 -8.64 -0.72 -17.93
C ARG A 165 -9.49 -1.88 -17.43
N ILE A 166 -8.99 -3.12 -17.45
CA ILE A 166 -9.70 -4.31 -16.95
C ILE A 166 -10.15 -4.12 -15.50
N VAL A 167 -9.31 -3.52 -14.66
CA VAL A 167 -9.64 -3.27 -13.25
C VAL A 167 -10.66 -2.15 -13.10
N VAL A 168 -10.49 -1.04 -13.82
CA VAL A 168 -11.42 0.10 -13.77
C VAL A 168 -12.81 -0.27 -14.29
N GLU A 169 -12.91 -1.03 -15.38
CA GLU A 169 -14.17 -1.52 -15.95
C GLU A 169 -14.94 -2.45 -15.00
N ALA A 170 -14.26 -3.07 -14.01
CA ALA A 170 -14.93 -3.82 -12.95
C ALA A 170 -15.59 -2.92 -11.90
N ARG A 171 -15.39 -1.59 -11.98
CA ARG A 171 -16.01 -0.54 -11.15
C ARG A 171 -15.72 -0.66 -9.65
N PRO A 172 -14.45 -0.60 -9.21
CA PRO A 172 -14.16 -0.32 -7.82
C PRO A 172 -14.58 1.12 -7.47
N ASP A 173 -14.87 1.41 -6.21
CA ASP A 173 -15.16 2.79 -5.75
C ASP A 173 -13.89 3.61 -5.62
N TYR A 174 -12.78 2.96 -5.21
CA TYR A 174 -11.48 3.58 -5.00
C TYR A 174 -10.41 2.83 -5.77
N TYR A 175 -9.60 3.57 -6.51
CA TYR A 175 -8.43 3.06 -7.19
C TYR A 175 -7.16 3.59 -6.53
N ASN A 176 -6.49 2.72 -5.78
CA ASN A 176 -5.28 3.05 -5.05
C ASN A 176 -4.06 2.45 -5.75
N HIS A 177 -3.01 3.27 -5.90
CA HIS A 177 -1.68 2.83 -6.28
C HIS A 177 -0.64 3.68 -5.54
N ASN A 178 0.13 3.06 -4.64
CA ASN A 178 1.11 3.76 -3.84
C ASN A 178 2.37 4.11 -4.63
N VAL A 179 2.91 5.30 -4.40
CA VAL A 179 4.26 5.68 -4.84
C VAL A 179 5.35 5.22 -3.86
N GLU A 180 5.01 4.96 -2.60
CA GLU A 180 5.80 4.39 -1.52
C GLU A 180 6.94 5.25 -0.99
N THR A 181 7.64 6.02 -1.83
CA THR A 181 8.76 6.90 -1.46
C THR A 181 9.01 7.98 -2.53
N VAL A 182 10.00 8.84 -2.29
CA VAL A 182 10.42 9.91 -3.21
C VAL A 182 11.25 9.38 -4.37
N PRO A 183 11.28 10.08 -5.54
CA PRO A 183 11.97 9.61 -6.75
C PRO A 183 13.43 9.19 -6.55
N ARG A 184 14.19 9.95 -5.74
CA ARG A 184 15.62 9.66 -5.47
C ARG A 184 15.85 8.29 -4.83
N LEU A 185 14.90 7.82 -4.03
CA LEU A 185 15.01 6.56 -3.28
C LEU A 185 14.40 5.37 -4.03
N TYR A 186 13.81 5.57 -5.21
CA TYR A 186 13.00 4.56 -5.88
C TYR A 186 13.74 3.26 -6.18
N ASP A 187 14.93 3.35 -6.76
CA ASP A 187 15.72 2.17 -7.15
C ASP A 187 16.16 1.34 -5.94
N PHE A 188 16.36 2.00 -4.79
CA PHE A 188 16.73 1.37 -3.54
C PHE A 188 15.54 0.77 -2.79
N VAL A 189 14.42 1.51 -2.73
CA VAL A 189 13.22 1.14 -1.96
C VAL A 189 12.32 0.19 -2.74
N ARG A 190 12.15 0.43 -4.06
CA ARG A 190 11.25 -0.31 -4.97
C ARG A 190 11.96 -0.74 -6.25
N PRO A 191 12.97 -1.62 -6.18
CA PRO A 191 13.69 -2.08 -7.38
C PRO A 191 12.72 -2.63 -8.43
N GLY A 192 12.92 -2.23 -9.70
CA GLY A 192 12.07 -2.61 -10.83
C GLY A 192 10.80 -1.78 -11.01
N SER A 193 10.47 -0.88 -10.07
CA SER A 193 9.40 0.11 -10.20
C SER A 193 9.95 1.44 -10.72
N ARG A 194 9.06 2.34 -11.16
CA ARG A 194 9.44 3.68 -11.62
C ARG A 194 8.40 4.69 -11.16
N PHE A 195 8.84 5.79 -10.55
CA PHE A 195 7.96 6.81 -10.01
C PHE A 195 6.96 7.36 -11.04
N ASN A 196 7.44 7.75 -12.23
CA ASN A 196 6.57 8.25 -13.30
C ASN A 196 5.55 7.21 -13.80
N ARG A 197 5.88 5.92 -13.71
CA ARG A 197 4.94 4.83 -14.03
C ARG A 197 3.83 4.76 -12.97
N SER A 198 4.16 4.93 -11.70
CA SER A 198 3.16 4.99 -10.62
C SER A 198 2.19 6.16 -10.80
N LEU A 199 2.68 7.34 -11.18
CA LEU A 199 1.83 8.49 -11.50
C LEU A 199 0.94 8.22 -12.72
N MET A 200 1.48 7.56 -13.75
CA MET A 200 0.72 7.19 -14.96
C MET A 200 -0.44 6.24 -14.64
N VAL A 201 -0.26 5.31 -13.68
CA VAL A 201 -1.33 4.38 -13.26
C VAL A 201 -2.54 5.16 -12.73
N LEU A 202 -2.32 6.16 -11.86
CA LEU A 202 -3.39 6.99 -11.31
C LEU A 202 -4.09 7.82 -12.39
N ARG A 203 -3.31 8.52 -13.23
CA ARG A 203 -3.86 9.29 -14.37
C ARG A 203 -4.67 8.43 -15.32
N GLU A 204 -4.20 7.23 -15.64
CA GLU A 204 -4.92 6.32 -16.53
C GLU A 204 -6.21 5.82 -15.92
N ALA A 205 -6.25 5.50 -14.62
CA ALA A 205 -7.47 5.13 -13.93
C ALA A 205 -8.50 6.26 -13.99
N LYS A 206 -8.09 7.50 -13.70
CA LYS A 206 -8.95 8.69 -13.75
C LYS A 206 -9.44 9.01 -15.16
N ARG A 207 -8.57 8.86 -16.18
CA ARG A 207 -8.93 9.03 -17.58
C ARG A 207 -10.01 8.03 -18.04
N LEU A 208 -9.94 6.78 -17.56
CA LEU A 208 -10.88 5.72 -17.90
C LEU A 208 -12.23 5.88 -17.21
N ASP A 209 -12.22 6.33 -15.96
CA ASP A 209 -13.41 6.65 -15.19
C ASP A 209 -13.18 7.95 -14.38
N PRO A 210 -13.69 9.10 -14.85
CA PRO A 210 -13.56 10.37 -14.14
C PRO A 210 -14.23 10.42 -12.76
N GLN A 211 -15.13 9.50 -12.45
CA GLN A 211 -15.81 9.43 -11.15
C GLN A 211 -15.06 8.58 -10.12
N ILE A 212 -14.11 7.73 -10.56
CA ILE A 212 -13.37 6.88 -9.65
C ILE A 212 -12.53 7.73 -8.69
N VAL A 213 -12.57 7.42 -7.41
CA VAL A 213 -11.75 8.11 -6.41
C VAL A 213 -10.35 7.53 -6.44
N THR A 214 -9.36 8.36 -6.78
CA THR A 214 -7.95 7.96 -6.85
C THR A 214 -7.26 8.20 -5.52
N LYS A 215 -6.40 7.25 -5.14
CA LYS A 215 -5.67 7.28 -3.88
C LYS A 215 -4.22 6.86 -4.06
N SER A 216 -3.34 7.45 -3.29
CA SER A 216 -1.94 7.05 -3.22
C SER A 216 -1.38 7.19 -1.81
N GLY A 217 -0.21 6.63 -1.59
CA GLY A 217 0.48 6.77 -0.32
C GLY A 217 1.99 6.56 -0.46
N PHE A 218 2.69 7.04 0.54
CA PHE A 218 4.12 6.83 0.72
C PHE A 218 4.50 6.80 2.20
N MET A 219 5.68 6.30 2.46
CA MET A 219 6.24 6.19 3.80
C MET A 219 7.27 7.27 4.03
N LEU A 220 7.43 7.69 5.29
CA LEU A 220 8.54 8.50 5.78
C LEU A 220 9.47 7.67 6.66
N GLY A 221 10.72 8.11 6.76
CA GLY A 221 11.74 7.47 7.58
C GLY A 221 12.72 6.60 6.83
N LEU A 222 12.75 6.70 5.49
CA LEU A 222 13.74 6.05 4.61
C LEU A 222 14.84 7.01 4.13
N GLY A 223 14.85 8.29 4.62
CA GLY A 223 15.82 9.31 4.29
C GLY A 223 15.32 10.35 3.27
N GLU A 224 14.01 10.53 3.19
CA GLU A 224 13.37 11.58 2.39
C GLU A 224 13.70 12.96 2.96
N ARG A 225 13.83 13.96 2.08
CA ARG A 225 13.94 15.36 2.44
C ARG A 225 12.57 16.02 2.37
N ARG A 226 12.35 17.07 3.18
CA ARG A 226 11.06 17.79 3.23
C ARG A 226 10.64 18.28 1.85
N GLU A 227 11.55 18.84 1.08
CA GLU A 227 11.28 19.38 -0.25
C GLU A 227 10.85 18.29 -1.23
N GLU A 228 11.49 17.10 -1.13
CA GLU A 228 11.15 15.94 -1.97
C GLU A 228 9.75 15.40 -1.64
N VAL A 229 9.36 15.42 -0.37
CA VAL A 229 8.02 15.02 0.07
C VAL A 229 6.97 15.96 -0.51
N ILE A 230 7.18 17.28 -0.42
CA ILE A 230 6.26 18.29 -0.96
C ILE A 230 6.17 18.16 -2.49
N GLU A 231 7.30 17.94 -3.18
CA GLU A 231 7.29 17.68 -4.64
C GLU A 231 6.46 16.44 -4.98
N VAL A 232 6.59 15.35 -4.23
CA VAL A 232 5.78 14.15 -4.44
C VAL A 232 4.29 14.46 -4.27
N MET A 233 3.91 15.23 -3.26
CA MET A 233 2.52 15.63 -3.04
C MET A 233 1.97 16.42 -4.24
N GLN A 234 2.71 17.41 -4.73
CA GLN A 234 2.35 18.20 -5.91
C GLN A 234 2.17 17.32 -7.16
N ARG A 235 3.13 16.44 -7.42
CA ARG A 235 3.08 15.53 -8.57
C ARG A 235 1.95 14.50 -8.50
N LEU A 236 1.54 14.10 -7.30
CA LEU A 236 0.36 13.26 -7.10
C LEU A 236 -0.91 14.03 -7.45
N LEU A 237 -1.06 15.29 -7.03
CA LEU A 237 -2.19 16.14 -7.42
C LEU A 237 -2.25 16.37 -8.93
N GLU A 238 -1.11 16.67 -9.58
CA GLU A 238 -1.01 16.77 -11.04
C GLU A 238 -1.40 15.46 -11.75
N SER A 239 -1.38 14.37 -11.01
CA SER A 239 -1.79 13.04 -11.49
C SER A 239 -3.21 12.68 -11.07
N GLU A 240 -4.00 13.69 -10.68
CA GLU A 240 -5.41 13.57 -10.28
C GLU A 240 -5.61 12.61 -9.09
N CYS A 241 -4.64 12.55 -8.18
CA CYS A 241 -4.75 11.82 -6.92
C CYS A 241 -5.57 12.63 -5.92
N GLU A 242 -6.71 12.11 -5.47
CA GLU A 242 -7.62 12.82 -4.56
C GLU A 242 -7.31 12.58 -3.07
N ILE A 243 -6.89 11.37 -2.72
CA ILE A 243 -6.65 10.96 -1.33
C ILE A 243 -5.19 10.58 -1.14
N LEU A 244 -4.57 11.11 -0.09
CA LEU A 244 -3.19 10.84 0.25
C LEU A 244 -3.06 10.17 1.62
N THR A 245 -2.20 9.13 1.70
CA THR A 245 -1.80 8.52 2.97
C THR A 245 -0.30 8.65 3.19
N ILE A 246 0.12 9.12 4.37
CA ILE A 246 1.53 9.27 4.76
C ILE A 246 1.74 8.55 6.08
N GLY A 247 2.61 7.54 6.09
CA GLY A 247 2.88 6.71 7.26
C GLY A 247 4.36 6.57 7.58
N GLN A 248 4.69 6.17 8.81
CA GLN A 248 6.06 5.82 9.19
C GLN A 248 6.45 4.47 8.61
N TYR A 249 7.60 4.38 7.96
CA TYR A 249 8.22 3.10 7.68
C TYR A 249 8.64 2.41 8.98
N LEU A 250 8.19 1.19 9.16
CA LEU A 250 8.59 0.32 10.27
C LEU A 250 9.24 -0.93 9.67
N GLN A 251 10.49 -1.19 10.03
CA GLN A 251 11.25 -2.33 9.52
C GLN A 251 10.55 -3.65 9.90
N PRO A 252 10.09 -4.45 8.93
CA PRO A 252 9.33 -5.67 9.25
C PRO A 252 10.23 -6.84 9.69
N LYS A 253 11.46 -6.89 9.21
CA LYS A 253 12.49 -7.89 9.52
C LYS A 253 13.88 -7.26 9.39
N ARG A 254 14.88 -7.83 10.06
CA ARG A 254 16.26 -7.34 10.06
C ARG A 254 16.92 -7.26 8.68
N GLU A 255 16.49 -8.11 7.75
CA GLU A 255 17.03 -8.19 6.38
C GLU A 255 16.40 -7.12 5.44
N LYS A 256 15.43 -6.36 5.92
CA LYS A 256 14.78 -5.28 5.19
C LYS A 256 15.47 -3.95 5.47
N LEU A 257 15.11 -2.92 4.71
CA LEU A 257 15.72 -1.59 4.85
C LEU A 257 15.66 -1.11 6.30
N ASP A 258 16.75 -0.52 6.76
CA ASP A 258 16.80 0.11 8.07
C ASP A 258 15.92 1.35 8.11
N VAL A 259 15.37 1.64 9.28
CA VAL A 259 14.71 2.92 9.54
C VAL A 259 15.78 3.98 9.70
N VAL A 260 15.82 4.95 8.80
CA VAL A 260 16.77 6.08 8.85
C VAL A 260 16.36 7.06 9.94
N GLU A 261 15.05 7.29 10.08
CA GLU A 261 14.49 8.20 11.08
C GLU A 261 13.10 7.75 11.55
N TYR A 262 12.86 7.83 12.84
CA TYR A 262 11.50 7.79 13.41
C TYR A 262 10.96 9.23 13.47
N VAL A 263 10.19 9.59 12.46
CA VAL A 263 9.63 10.93 12.26
C VAL A 263 8.64 11.26 13.38
N ARG A 264 8.76 12.46 13.96
CA ARG A 264 7.89 12.92 15.06
C ARG A 264 6.44 13.08 14.60
N PRO A 265 5.44 12.78 15.44
CA PRO A 265 4.01 12.96 15.09
C PRO A 265 3.68 14.35 14.54
N SER A 266 4.26 15.42 15.12
CA SER A 266 4.02 16.79 14.65
C SER A 266 4.42 17.03 13.18
N VAL A 267 5.45 16.33 12.67
CA VAL A 267 5.85 16.44 11.26
C VAL A 267 4.80 15.81 10.34
N PHE A 268 4.14 14.73 10.81
CA PHE A 268 3.01 14.17 10.09
C PHE A 268 1.81 15.12 10.06
N ASP A 269 1.56 15.86 11.16
CA ASP A 269 0.54 16.90 11.20
C ASP A 269 0.86 18.03 10.22
N ASP A 270 2.12 18.50 10.16
CA ASP A 270 2.56 19.50 9.17
C ASP A 270 2.28 19.02 7.73
N TYR A 271 2.60 17.77 7.39
CA TYR A 271 2.33 17.26 6.04
C TYR A 271 0.83 17.09 5.76
N ARG A 272 0.02 16.79 6.75
CA ARG A 272 -1.44 16.79 6.59
C ARG A 272 -1.94 18.18 6.21
N GLU A 273 -1.54 19.21 6.95
CA GLU A 273 -1.92 20.60 6.69
C GLU A 273 -1.45 21.09 5.32
N ILE A 274 -0.20 20.78 4.96
CA ILE A 274 0.34 21.10 3.62
C ILE A 274 -0.50 20.43 2.53
N GLY A 275 -0.85 19.15 2.68
CA GLY A 275 -1.63 18.44 1.68
C GLY A 275 -3.07 18.98 1.54
N GLU A 276 -3.70 19.36 2.65
CA GLU A 276 -5.00 20.02 2.65
C GLU A 276 -4.92 21.39 1.93
N GLN A 277 -3.88 22.18 2.21
CA GLN A 277 -3.64 23.46 1.55
C GLN A 277 -3.32 23.32 0.05
N LEU A 278 -2.66 22.24 -0.36
CA LEU A 278 -2.39 21.94 -1.77
C LEU A 278 -3.65 21.54 -2.52
N GLY A 279 -4.72 21.08 -1.85
CA GLY A 279 -6.01 20.78 -2.44
C GLY A 279 -6.33 19.28 -2.55
N PHE A 280 -5.68 18.37 -1.81
CA PHE A 280 -6.16 17.00 -1.67
C PHE A 280 -7.54 16.97 -1.04
N ARG A 281 -8.42 16.10 -1.54
CA ARG A 281 -9.75 15.85 -0.96
C ARG A 281 -9.66 15.35 0.48
N ALA A 282 -8.67 14.51 0.78
CA ALA A 282 -8.36 14.05 2.13
C ALA A 282 -6.88 13.67 2.27
N VAL A 283 -6.29 13.96 3.42
CA VAL A 283 -4.92 13.56 3.77
C VAL A 283 -4.92 12.86 5.12
N PHE A 284 -4.54 11.59 5.11
CA PHE A 284 -4.30 10.82 6.32
C PHE A 284 -2.79 10.75 6.54
N SER A 285 -2.31 11.38 7.59
CA SER A 285 -0.89 11.45 7.90
C SER A 285 -0.65 11.16 9.38
N GLY A 286 0.26 10.24 9.66
CA GLY A 286 0.59 9.85 11.04
C GLY A 286 1.44 8.58 11.11
N PRO A 287 2.12 8.33 12.25
CA PRO A 287 3.07 7.23 12.38
C PRO A 287 2.48 5.84 12.08
N PHE A 288 1.21 5.64 12.37
CA PHE A 288 0.52 4.36 12.15
C PHE A 288 -0.37 4.34 10.90
N VAL A 289 -0.45 5.43 10.15
CA VAL A 289 -1.21 5.45 8.89
C VAL A 289 -0.65 4.42 7.92
N ARG A 290 -1.54 3.73 7.26
CA ARG A 290 -1.29 2.76 6.19
C ARG A 290 -2.26 3.04 5.05
N SER A 291 -1.99 2.55 3.85
CA SER A 291 -2.82 2.80 2.66
C SER A 291 -4.31 2.52 2.88
N SER A 292 -4.64 1.49 3.66
CA SER A 292 -6.02 1.10 3.96
C SER A 292 -6.54 1.61 5.31
N TYR A 293 -5.74 2.42 6.05
CA TYR A 293 -6.17 2.98 7.33
C TYR A 293 -7.22 4.05 7.10
N MET A 294 -8.29 4.03 7.90
CA MET A 294 -9.42 4.97 7.78
C MET A 294 -10.05 5.01 6.37
N ALA A 295 -9.95 3.92 5.60
CA ALA A 295 -10.50 3.86 4.25
C ALA A 295 -12.02 4.11 4.23
N ASP A 296 -12.72 3.70 5.29
CA ASP A 296 -14.15 3.94 5.51
C ASP A 296 -14.51 5.40 5.89
N ALA A 297 -13.54 6.24 6.23
CA ALA A 297 -13.79 7.62 6.67
C ALA A 297 -14.03 8.61 5.50
N VAL A 298 -13.79 8.19 4.26
CA VAL A 298 -14.00 8.99 3.04
C VAL A 298 -15.08 8.40 2.12
N SER A 299 -15.80 7.39 2.61
CA SER A 299 -16.90 6.73 1.89
C SER A 299 -18.19 7.53 1.99
#